data_51c55fd52a2d9ce0cf36015a45cb04d8
#
_entry.id   51c55fd52a2d9ce0cf36015a45cb04d8
#
_cell.length_a   1.000
_cell.length_b   1.000
_cell.length_c   1.000
_cell.angle_alpha   90.00
_cell.angle_beta   90.00
_cell.angle_gamma   90.00
#
_symmetry.space_group_name_H-M   'P 1'
#
loop_
_entity.id
_entity.type
_entity.pdbx_description
1 polymer ?
#
loop_
_entity_poly.entity_id
_entity_poly.type
_entity_poly.pdbx_seq_one_letter_code
_entity_poly.pdbx_strand_id
1 'polypeptide(L)'
;YKRQRCSSLMNDEFKIEIVNPEKSFLSKEDVNEVVVPAFEGEMGILKDHISIISFLKPGIITIQAKSGEEKYYVDDGIIEFKNNTLSILTSYILNLKDIKKNKLLELLKNAEEESNKPEISDQLKYLADQKVETLKSIN
;
A
#
# COMPACT_ATOMS: atom_id res chain seq x y z
N TYR A 1 -18.59 -9.05 16.77
CA TYR A 1 -18.40 -8.41 17.02
C TYR A 1 -18.78 -7.24 17.16
N LYS A 2 -19.35 -6.83 17.56
CA LYS A 2 -19.71 -5.77 17.77
C LYS A 2 -19.05 -4.94 18.57
N ARG A 3 -18.25 -5.08 19.02
CA ARG A 3 -17.61 -4.34 19.82
C ARG A 3 -17.29 -3.10 19.28
N GLN A 4 -17.58 -2.86 18.13
CA GLN A 4 -17.20 -1.74 17.61
C GLN A 4 -17.65 -0.53 18.17
N ARG A 5 -18.86 -0.47 18.67
CA ARG A 5 -19.35 0.68 19.14
C ARG A 5 -18.69 1.14 20.33
N CYS A 6 -18.26 0.33 21.15
CA CYS A 6 -17.59 0.74 22.33
C CYS A 6 -16.25 1.31 21.98
N SER A 7 -15.66 0.79 20.94
CA SER A 7 -14.36 1.24 20.59
C SER A 7 -14.35 2.65 20.07
N SER A 8 -15.48 3.18 19.63
CA SER A 8 -15.51 4.55 19.20
C SER A 8 -15.28 5.50 20.35
N LEU A 9 -15.52 5.05 21.59
CA LEU A 9 -15.29 5.85 22.76
C LEU A 9 -13.87 5.65 23.28
N MET A 10 -13.18 4.63 22.78
CA MET A 10 -11.82 4.33 23.16
C MET A 10 -10.97 4.65 21.96
N ASN A 11 -9.71 4.72 22.12
CA ASN A 11 -8.83 5.00 21.00
C ASN A 11 -8.71 3.78 20.08
N ASP A 12 -9.33 3.84 18.90
CA ASP A 12 -9.24 2.80 17.89
C ASP A 12 -8.14 3.06 16.90
N GLU A 13 -7.30 4.02 17.17
CA GLU A 13 -6.29 4.47 16.24
C GLU A 13 -4.95 3.79 16.45
N PHE A 14 -4.23 3.62 15.37
CA PHE A 14 -2.88 3.09 15.43
C PHE A 14 -1.99 3.93 14.51
N LYS A 15 -0.71 3.64 14.51
CA LYS A 15 0.27 4.41 13.76
C LYS A 15 0.62 3.71 12.46
N ILE A 16 0.81 4.49 11.40
CA ILE A 16 1.36 3.98 10.16
C ILE A 16 2.62 4.78 9.83
N GLU A 17 3.63 4.08 9.36
CA GLU A 17 4.86 4.70 8.85
C GLU A 17 5.15 4.09 7.50
N ILE A 18 5.32 4.93 6.49
CA ILE A 18 5.68 4.47 5.15
C ILE A 18 7.05 5.05 4.81
N VAL A 19 7.97 4.18 4.46
CA VAL A 19 9.35 4.55 4.19
C VAL A 19 9.75 4.04 2.81
N ASN A 20 10.43 4.87 2.05
CA ASN A 20 11.07 4.41 0.83
C ASN A 20 12.60 4.48 1.06
N PRO A 21 13.42 3.92 0.18
CA PRO A 21 14.86 3.85 0.42
C PRO A 21 15.56 5.18 0.67
N GLU A 22 14.97 6.27 0.20
CA GLU A 22 15.60 7.57 0.33
C GLU A 22 15.17 8.34 1.56
N LYS A 23 13.96 8.16 2.01
CA LYS A 23 13.45 8.93 3.17
C LYS A 23 12.13 8.38 3.68
N SER A 24 11.75 8.86 4.85
CA SER A 24 10.41 8.62 5.36
C SER A 24 9.41 9.39 4.52
N PHE A 25 8.39 8.72 4.03
CA PHE A 25 7.38 9.34 3.18
C PHE A 25 6.18 9.83 3.98
N LEU A 26 5.71 9.06 4.91
CA LEU A 26 4.49 9.36 5.66
C LEU A 26 4.58 8.82 7.07
N SER A 27 4.09 9.58 8.02
CA SER A 27 3.89 9.11 9.39
C SER A 27 2.57 9.68 9.88
N LYS A 28 1.66 8.82 10.36
CA LYS A 28 0.34 9.22 10.79
C LYS A 28 -0.07 8.41 11.99
N GLU A 29 -0.71 9.04 12.97
CA GLU A 29 -1.09 8.35 14.21
C GLU A 29 -2.59 8.20 14.40
N ASP A 30 -3.38 8.81 13.56
CA ASP A 30 -4.84 8.79 13.68
C ASP A 30 -5.50 7.79 12.73
N VAL A 31 -4.83 6.67 12.47
CA VAL A 31 -5.28 5.70 11.47
C VAL A 31 -6.24 4.70 12.09
N ASN A 32 -7.37 4.47 11.43
CA ASN A 32 -8.38 3.52 11.88
C ASN A 32 -8.27 2.18 11.16
N GLU A 33 -7.92 2.20 9.89
CA GLU A 33 -7.79 0.99 9.10
C GLU A 33 -6.86 1.22 7.92
N VAL A 34 -6.09 0.22 7.55
CA VAL A 34 -5.29 0.25 6.34
C VAL A 34 -5.56 -1.02 5.55
N VAL A 35 -5.85 -0.89 4.27
CA VAL A 35 -5.97 -2.04 3.38
C VAL A 35 -4.73 -2.05 2.49
N VAL A 36 -4.01 -3.15 2.48
CA VAL A 36 -2.75 -3.28 1.75
C VAL A 36 -2.83 -4.42 0.73
N PRO A 37 -2.15 -4.29 -0.41
CA PRO A 37 -2.12 -5.36 -1.42
C PRO A 37 -1.01 -6.36 -1.08
N ALA A 38 -1.34 -7.33 -0.25
CA ALA A 38 -0.39 -8.39 0.09
C ALA A 38 -0.36 -9.45 -1.00
N PHE A 39 0.71 -10.24 -1.06
CA PHE A 39 0.84 -11.27 -2.08
C PHE A 39 -0.31 -12.27 -2.08
N GLU A 40 -0.89 -12.52 -0.94
CA GLU A 40 -1.98 -13.47 -0.80
C GLU A 40 -3.35 -12.86 -1.06
N GLY A 41 -3.41 -11.56 -1.30
CA GLY A 41 -4.65 -10.83 -1.51
C GLY A 41 -4.69 -9.57 -0.66
N GLU A 42 -5.75 -8.81 -0.77
CA GLU A 42 -5.87 -7.61 0.04
C GLU A 42 -6.02 -7.96 1.51
N MET A 43 -5.35 -7.22 2.37
CA MET A 43 -5.37 -7.45 3.79
C MET A 43 -5.75 -6.17 4.50
N GLY A 44 -6.78 -6.23 5.33
CA GLY A 44 -7.19 -5.10 6.17
C GLY A 44 -6.53 -5.17 7.52
N ILE A 45 -5.95 -4.08 7.98
CA ILE A 45 -5.28 -4.00 9.27
C ILE A 45 -5.98 -3.00 10.14
N LEU A 46 -6.40 -3.45 11.32
CA LEU A 46 -7.07 -2.64 12.31
C LEU A 46 -6.24 -2.63 13.59
N LYS A 47 -6.58 -1.76 14.52
CA LYS A 47 -5.91 -1.73 15.81
C LYS A 47 -5.95 -3.11 16.46
N ASP A 48 -4.88 -3.45 17.12
CA ASP A 48 -4.72 -4.74 17.80
C ASP A 48 -4.69 -5.96 16.90
N HIS A 49 -4.52 -5.76 15.59
CA HIS A 49 -4.27 -6.87 14.68
C HIS A 49 -3.04 -7.65 15.17
N ILE A 50 -3.03 -8.95 14.96
CA ILE A 50 -1.88 -9.77 15.37
C ILE A 50 -0.62 -9.29 14.64
N SER A 51 0.52 -9.49 15.27
CA SER A 51 1.79 -9.13 14.66
C SER A 51 2.01 -9.94 13.39
N ILE A 52 2.45 -9.29 12.35
CA ILE A 52 2.59 -9.92 11.04
C ILE A 52 3.70 -9.27 10.24
N ILE A 53 4.39 -10.05 9.45
CA ILE A 53 5.31 -9.57 8.43
C ILE A 53 4.84 -10.21 7.13
N SER A 54 4.67 -9.41 6.08
CA SER A 54 4.21 -9.92 4.79
C SER A 54 4.84 -9.13 3.66
N PHE A 55 4.78 -9.70 2.47
CA PHE A 55 5.28 -9.00 1.28
C PHE A 55 4.13 -8.29 0.58
N LEU A 56 4.45 -7.11 0.05
CA LEU A 56 3.51 -6.35 -0.78
C LEU A 56 3.73 -6.67 -2.24
N LYS A 57 2.66 -6.73 -3.01
CA LYS A 57 2.73 -6.68 -4.45
C LYS A 57 2.36 -5.27 -4.90
N PRO A 58 2.69 -4.86 -6.12
CA PRO A 58 2.28 -3.55 -6.61
C PRO A 58 0.76 -3.43 -6.55
N GLY A 59 0.29 -2.34 -6.02
CA GLY A 59 -1.14 -2.13 -5.83
C GLY A 59 -1.43 -0.81 -5.16
N ILE A 60 -2.63 -0.69 -4.61
CA ILE A 60 -3.08 0.52 -3.95
C ILE A 60 -3.25 0.28 -2.46
N ILE A 61 -2.63 1.13 -1.65
CA ILE A 61 -2.83 1.14 -0.22
C ILE A 61 -3.91 2.16 0.08
N THR A 62 -4.93 1.75 0.85
CA THR A 62 -6.00 2.65 1.29
C THR A 62 -5.86 2.86 2.78
N ILE A 63 -5.73 4.11 3.20
CA ILE A 63 -5.60 4.48 4.60
C ILE A 63 -6.85 5.23 5.03
N GLN A 64 -7.56 4.68 6.01
CA GLN A 64 -8.71 5.34 6.61
C GLN A 64 -8.24 5.95 7.92
N ALA A 65 -8.26 7.25 8.01
CA ALA A 65 -7.83 7.96 9.21
C ALA A 65 -8.94 8.91 9.68
N LYS A 66 -8.82 9.39 10.89
CA LYS A 66 -9.78 10.34 11.41
C LYS A 66 -9.81 11.58 10.53
N SER A 67 -8.68 11.96 9.95
CA SER A 67 -8.58 13.09 9.05
C SER A 67 -9.12 12.83 7.65
N GLY A 68 -9.48 11.61 7.32
CA GLY A 68 -10.05 11.25 6.01
C GLY A 68 -9.39 10.04 5.40
N GLU A 69 -9.80 9.73 4.17
CA GLU A 69 -9.26 8.61 3.42
C GLU A 69 -8.16 9.07 2.48
N GLU A 70 -7.09 8.30 2.42
CA GLU A 70 -6.00 8.55 1.47
C GLU A 70 -5.67 7.27 0.74
N LYS A 71 -5.32 7.38 -0.52
CA LYS A 71 -4.93 6.24 -1.34
C LYS A 71 -3.58 6.50 -1.99
N TYR A 72 -2.73 5.48 -2.00
CA TYR A 72 -1.40 5.57 -2.57
C TYR A 72 -1.13 4.38 -3.48
N TYR A 73 -0.48 4.65 -4.60
CA TYR A 73 0.03 3.57 -5.44
C TYR A 73 1.42 3.21 -4.92
N VAL A 74 1.68 1.92 -4.75
CA VAL A 74 2.98 1.44 -4.28
C VAL A 74 3.49 0.32 -5.17
N ASP A 75 4.81 0.18 -5.21
CA ASP A 75 5.45 -0.97 -5.81
C ASP A 75 5.54 -2.08 -4.77
N ASP A 76 6.23 -3.15 -5.09
CA ASP A 76 6.44 -4.24 -4.14
C ASP A 76 7.23 -3.75 -2.93
N GLY A 77 7.11 -4.45 -1.86
CA GLY A 77 7.78 -4.09 -0.62
C GLY A 77 7.45 -5.05 0.50
N ILE A 78 7.63 -4.58 1.71
CA ILE A 78 7.41 -5.38 2.92
C ILE A 78 6.57 -4.57 3.89
N ILE A 79 5.61 -5.25 4.55
CA ILE A 79 4.88 -4.65 5.64
C ILE A 79 5.17 -5.41 6.91
N GLU A 80 5.16 -4.68 8.01
CA GLU A 80 5.26 -5.27 9.35
C GLU A 80 4.26 -4.57 10.26
N PHE A 81 3.43 -5.32 10.96
CA PHE A 81 2.56 -4.76 11.97
C PHE A 81 2.98 -5.31 13.33
N LYS A 82 3.25 -4.43 14.27
CA LYS A 82 3.73 -4.82 15.57
C LYS A 82 3.50 -3.65 16.54
N ASN A 83 3.00 -3.95 17.72
CA ASN A 83 2.76 -2.92 18.75
C ASN A 83 1.92 -1.76 18.24
N ASN A 84 0.86 -2.07 17.52
CA ASN A 84 -0.06 -1.07 16.94
C ASN A 84 0.67 -0.05 16.06
N THR A 85 1.71 -0.50 15.39
CA THR A 85 2.42 0.31 14.41
C THR A 85 2.56 -0.49 13.12
N LEU A 86 2.05 0.04 12.03
CA LEU A 86 2.19 -0.56 10.72
C LEU A 86 3.34 0.13 10.00
N SER A 87 4.38 -0.63 9.69
CA SER A 87 5.54 -0.13 8.97
C SER A 87 5.51 -0.69 7.56
N ILE A 88 5.59 0.17 6.58
CA ILE A 88 5.59 -0.21 5.18
C ILE A 88 6.87 0.29 4.54
N LEU A 89 7.64 -0.63 3.97
CA LEU A 89 8.83 -0.30 3.21
C LEU A 89 8.57 -0.65 1.75
N THR A 90 8.60 0.33 0.88
CA THR A 90 8.37 0.13 -0.54
C THR A 90 9.40 0.91 -1.36
N SER A 91 9.71 0.42 -2.54
CA SER A 91 10.67 1.10 -3.41
C SER A 91 10.10 2.34 -4.08
N TYR A 92 8.78 2.43 -4.19
CA TYR A 92 8.14 3.58 -4.83
C TYR A 92 6.75 3.80 -4.27
N ILE A 93 6.38 5.04 -4.08
CA ILE A 93 5.04 5.38 -3.60
C ILE A 93 4.61 6.70 -4.22
N LEU A 94 3.32 6.79 -4.54
CA LEU A 94 2.76 7.97 -5.15
C LEU A 94 1.34 8.20 -4.63
N ASN A 95 1.06 9.41 -4.18
CA ASN A 95 -0.29 9.77 -3.71
C ASN A 95 -1.20 9.90 -4.93
N LEU A 96 -2.32 9.19 -4.94
CA LEU A 96 -3.23 9.22 -6.08
C LEU A 96 -3.86 10.59 -6.33
N LYS A 97 -3.93 11.45 -5.33
CA LYS A 97 -4.43 12.80 -5.51
C LYS A 97 -3.47 13.68 -6.31
N ASP A 98 -2.18 13.34 -6.26
CA ASP A 98 -1.15 14.13 -6.92
C ASP A 98 -0.76 13.59 -8.27
N ILE A 99 -1.35 12.47 -8.69
CA ILE A 99 -0.96 11.84 -9.93
C ILE A 99 -1.54 12.59 -11.12
N LYS A 100 -0.69 12.92 -12.07
CA LYS A 100 -1.11 13.57 -13.29
C LYS A 100 -1.22 12.53 -14.39
N LYS A 101 -2.10 12.78 -15.36
CA LYS A 101 -2.32 11.84 -16.44
C LYS A 101 -1.04 11.49 -17.18
N ASN A 102 -0.16 12.47 -17.41
CA ASN A 102 1.11 12.23 -18.08
C ASN A 102 2.01 11.28 -17.28
N LYS A 103 2.03 11.45 -15.96
CA LYS A 103 2.83 10.59 -15.10
C LYS A 103 2.26 9.17 -15.07
N LEU A 104 0.93 9.05 -15.03
CA LEU A 104 0.27 7.77 -15.04
C LEU A 104 0.59 7.00 -16.34
N LEU A 105 0.53 7.68 -17.48
CA LEU A 105 0.84 7.06 -18.76
C LEU A 105 2.31 6.63 -18.84
N GLU A 106 3.22 7.43 -18.29
CA GLU A 106 4.64 7.10 -18.26
C GLU A 106 4.87 5.85 -17.41
N LEU A 107 4.27 5.79 -16.23
CA LEU A 107 4.39 4.64 -15.35
C LEU A 107 3.83 3.38 -16.01
N LEU A 108 2.68 3.51 -16.66
CA LEU A 108 2.06 2.37 -17.34
C LEU A 108 2.94 1.87 -18.49
N LYS A 109 3.50 2.78 -19.27
CA LYS A 109 4.38 2.42 -20.36
C LYS A 109 5.60 1.67 -19.85
N ASN A 110 6.23 2.19 -18.78
CA ASN A 110 7.41 1.55 -18.21
C ASN A 110 7.08 0.15 -17.69
N ALA A 111 5.93 -0.02 -17.04
CA ALA A 111 5.51 -1.32 -16.53
C ALA A 111 5.25 -2.32 -17.66
N GLU A 112 4.63 -1.86 -18.73
CA GLU A 112 4.38 -2.72 -19.89
C GLU A 112 5.70 -3.14 -20.56
N GLU A 113 6.66 -2.25 -20.65
CA GLU A 113 7.97 -2.57 -21.21
C GLU A 113 8.69 -3.60 -20.34
N GLU A 114 8.60 -3.48 -19.03
CA GLU A 114 9.18 -4.47 -18.13
C GLU A 114 8.53 -5.84 -18.30
N SER A 115 7.22 -5.87 -18.41
CA SER A 115 6.47 -7.13 -18.56
C SER A 115 6.84 -7.84 -19.86
N ASN A 116 7.20 -7.11 -20.89
CA ASN A 116 7.47 -7.66 -22.20
C ASN A 116 8.96 -7.95 -22.48
N LYS A 117 9.82 -7.81 -21.49
CA LYS A 117 11.23 -8.11 -21.67
C LYS A 117 11.42 -9.61 -21.93
N PRO A 118 12.23 -9.99 -22.94
CA PRO A 118 12.34 -11.39 -23.33
C PRO A 118 12.98 -12.32 -22.31
N GLU A 119 13.85 -11.82 -21.46
CA GLU A 119 14.56 -12.67 -20.49
C GLU A 119 14.17 -12.38 -19.04
N ILE A 120 12.94 -11.91 -18.85
CA ILE A 120 12.47 -11.61 -17.52
C ILE A 120 12.11 -12.89 -16.75
N SER A 121 12.45 -12.96 -15.48
CA SER A 121 12.05 -14.09 -14.65
C SER A 121 10.55 -14.08 -14.40
N ASP A 122 9.98 -15.24 -14.10
CA ASP A 122 8.54 -15.34 -13.82
C ASP A 122 8.12 -14.42 -12.67
N GLN A 123 8.94 -14.30 -11.65
CA GLN A 123 8.64 -13.45 -10.51
C GLN A 123 8.62 -11.97 -10.91
N LEU A 124 9.60 -11.52 -11.66
CA LEU A 124 9.65 -10.14 -12.11
C LEU A 124 8.52 -9.83 -13.09
N LYS A 125 8.16 -10.80 -13.93
CA LYS A 125 7.05 -10.63 -14.84
C LYS A 125 5.74 -10.50 -14.08
N TYR A 126 5.55 -11.30 -13.04
CA TYR A 126 4.37 -11.22 -12.20
C TYR A 126 4.24 -9.83 -11.59
N LEU A 127 5.34 -9.29 -11.04
CA LEU A 127 5.33 -7.96 -10.44
C LEU A 127 5.03 -6.88 -11.48
N ALA A 128 5.62 -6.98 -12.66
CA ALA A 128 5.36 -6.02 -13.72
C ALA A 128 3.92 -6.07 -14.19
N ASP A 129 3.33 -7.27 -14.28
CA ASP A 129 1.93 -7.43 -14.67
C ASP A 129 1.00 -6.84 -13.61
N GLN A 130 1.34 -6.97 -12.33
CA GLN A 130 0.56 -6.37 -11.24
C GLN A 130 0.62 -4.83 -11.32
N LYS A 131 1.77 -4.27 -11.69
CA LYS A 131 1.87 -2.83 -11.90
C LYS A 131 0.97 -2.37 -13.04
N VAL A 132 0.99 -3.07 -14.16
CA VAL A 132 0.15 -2.74 -15.31
C VAL A 132 -1.33 -2.77 -14.92
N GLU A 133 -1.76 -3.84 -14.25
CA GLU A 133 -3.14 -3.99 -13.85
C GLU A 133 -3.57 -2.89 -12.90
N THR A 134 -2.74 -2.57 -11.91
CA THR A 134 -3.05 -1.53 -10.94
C THR A 134 -3.10 -0.15 -11.59
N LEU A 135 -2.14 0.16 -12.44
CA LEU A 135 -2.09 1.47 -13.09
C LEU A 135 -3.26 1.68 -14.04
N LYS A 136 -3.73 0.62 -14.70
CA LYS A 136 -4.92 0.71 -15.54
C LYS A 136 -6.17 0.97 -14.71
N SER A 137 -6.23 0.49 -13.48
CA SER A 137 -7.39 0.68 -12.63
C SER A 137 -7.52 2.10 -12.10
N ILE A 138 -6.42 2.86 -12.07
CA ILE A 138 -6.43 4.24 -11.59
C ILE A 138 -7.06 5.18 -12.60
N ASN A 139 -7.01 4.84 -13.83
CA ASN A 139 -7.43 5.71 -14.93
C ASN A 139 -8.93 5.92 -15.03
#